data_b54cb68e59a4693c770f37a5c997fe08
#
_entry.id   b54cb68e59a4693c770f37a5c997fe08
#
_cell.length_a   1.000
_cell.length_b   1.000
_cell.length_c   1.000
_cell.angle_alpha   90.00
_cell.angle_beta   90.00
_cell.angle_gamma   90.00
#
_symmetry.space_group_name_H-M   'P 1'
#
loop_
_entity.id
_entity.type
_entity.pdbx_description
1 polymer ?
#
loop_
_entity_poly.entity_id
_entity_poly.type
_entity_poly.pdbx_seq_one_letter_code
_entity_poly.pdbx_strand_id
1 'polypeptide(L)'
;MDAMGPMLARMLNATAIGRAFDYRRRYPGQRVDRRAAVCRDTRLLGGVRVDAGARVVGSVVGAGSVVRAGAVVDGCTVGPGLTLHAGARMRASTAGANVRAFGSTRVDRCTLGDHVSVNYRCYLGDATVGSYTYVADDCQVSHADVGRYCSIGPQLLVGLGRHPTDWISTSPVFFSPAAQCGTSFADQSHFQERARVTIGNDVWIGARVYIRDGVTIGDGAIVGAGAVVTRDVPPYAIVAGVPATVRRLRFPPADVERLLAVRWWDWDPERVRQHAAAFRQPTVDAFLADTVARP
;
A
#
# COMPACT_ATOMS: atom_id res chain seq x y z
N MET A 1 20.32 25.23 13.06
CA MET A 1 21.32 24.78 12.06
C MET A 1 21.56 23.30 12.34
N ASP A 2 21.22 22.40 11.42
CA ASP A 2 21.58 20.96 11.35
C ASP A 2 20.46 19.96 11.09
N ALA A 3 19.45 20.36 10.31
CA ALA A 3 18.48 19.37 9.76
C ALA A 3 18.69 19.07 8.26
N MET A 4 19.68 19.66 7.61
CA MET A 4 19.97 19.44 6.17
C MET A 4 21.04 18.37 5.90
N GLY A 5 21.73 17.86 6.92
CA GLY A 5 22.88 16.97 6.76
C GLY A 5 22.62 15.64 6.06
N PRO A 6 21.62 14.82 6.47
CA PRO A 6 21.47 13.48 5.89
C PRO A 6 20.89 13.47 4.46
N MET A 7 20.05 14.45 4.13
CA MET A 7 19.43 14.53 2.81
C MET A 7 20.41 15.07 1.75
N LEU A 8 21.23 16.07 2.12
CA LEU A 8 22.28 16.60 1.26
C LEU A 8 23.42 15.59 1.06
N ALA A 9 23.81 14.83 2.10
CA ALA A 9 24.78 13.75 2.00
C ALA A 9 24.27 12.61 1.09
N ARG A 10 22.97 12.28 1.11
CA ARG A 10 22.37 11.34 0.17
C ARG A 10 22.31 11.89 -1.26
N MET A 11 22.08 13.19 -1.45
CA MET A 11 22.14 13.82 -2.78
C MET A 11 23.58 13.90 -3.32
N LEU A 12 24.58 14.15 -2.48
CA LEU A 12 25.99 14.17 -2.88
C LEU A 12 26.54 12.76 -3.15
N ASN A 13 26.04 11.72 -2.47
CA ASN A 13 26.34 10.33 -2.85
C ASN A 13 25.69 9.91 -4.19
N ALA A 14 24.71 10.64 -4.68
CA ALA A 14 24.17 10.41 -6.03
C ALA A 14 25.17 10.78 -7.14
N THR A 15 26.19 11.59 -6.85
CA THR A 15 27.30 11.88 -7.77
C THR A 15 28.38 10.79 -7.78
N ALA A 16 28.37 9.85 -6.83
CA ALA A 16 29.14 8.62 -6.87
C ALA A 16 28.43 7.54 -7.74
N ILE A 17 27.82 7.94 -8.84
CA ILE A 17 27.34 7.04 -9.90
C ILE A 17 28.57 6.36 -10.50
N GLY A 18 28.96 5.25 -9.90
CA GLY A 18 29.95 4.39 -10.48
C GLY A 18 29.51 4.06 -11.91
N ARG A 19 30.37 4.34 -12.88
CA ARG A 19 30.12 4.11 -14.29
C ARG A 19 29.49 2.72 -14.46
N ALA A 20 28.44 2.58 -15.26
CA ALA A 20 27.71 1.33 -15.54
C ALA A 20 28.62 0.14 -15.92
N PHE A 21 29.87 0.42 -16.22
CA PHE A 21 30.93 -0.54 -16.52
C PHE A 21 31.33 -1.45 -15.35
N ASP A 22 31.16 -0.99 -14.09
CA ASP A 22 31.59 -1.72 -12.90
C ASP A 22 30.52 -2.73 -12.41
N TYR A 23 29.24 -2.50 -12.72
CA TYR A 23 28.13 -3.34 -12.27
C TYR A 23 28.09 -4.73 -12.91
N ARG A 24 28.48 -4.88 -14.18
CA ARG A 24 28.54 -6.19 -14.82
C ARG A 24 29.59 -7.12 -14.18
N ARG A 25 30.68 -6.55 -13.65
CA ARG A 25 31.68 -7.30 -12.88
C ARG A 25 31.20 -7.59 -11.46
N ARG A 26 30.49 -6.65 -10.83
CA ARG A 26 30.03 -6.75 -9.45
C ARG A 26 28.80 -7.66 -9.30
N TYR A 27 27.96 -7.73 -10.31
CA TYR A 27 26.71 -8.49 -10.31
C TYR A 27 26.61 -9.38 -11.55
N PRO A 28 27.39 -10.48 -11.63
CA PRO A 28 27.25 -11.44 -12.70
C PRO A 28 25.83 -12.03 -12.71
N GLY A 29 25.20 -12.13 -13.90
CA GLY A 29 23.82 -12.61 -14.02
C GLY A 29 22.73 -11.55 -13.90
N GLN A 30 23.06 -10.29 -13.67
CA GLN A 30 22.11 -9.17 -13.67
C GLN A 30 22.07 -8.47 -15.04
N ARG A 31 20.90 -7.90 -15.39
CA ARG A 31 20.74 -7.11 -16.63
C ARG A 31 20.54 -5.63 -16.30
N VAL A 32 21.63 -4.87 -16.20
CA VAL A 32 21.60 -3.43 -15.92
C VAL A 32 21.92 -2.65 -17.19
N ASP A 33 20.97 -1.79 -17.63
CA ASP A 33 21.18 -0.89 -18.78
C ASP A 33 22.30 0.12 -18.48
N ARG A 34 23.04 0.55 -19.51
CA ARG A 34 24.16 1.51 -19.38
C ARG A 34 23.70 2.89 -18.89
N ARG A 35 22.43 3.25 -19.11
CA ARG A 35 21.83 4.52 -18.68
C ARG A 35 21.12 4.41 -17.34
N ALA A 36 21.12 3.24 -16.70
CA ALA A 36 20.59 3.07 -15.34
C ALA A 36 21.60 3.56 -14.30
N ALA A 37 21.08 4.06 -13.18
CA ALA A 37 21.89 4.47 -12.03
C ALA A 37 21.65 3.50 -10.85
N VAL A 38 22.70 2.76 -10.48
CA VAL A 38 22.67 1.85 -9.32
C VAL A 38 23.80 2.25 -8.36
N CYS A 39 23.49 2.58 -7.11
CA CYS A 39 24.48 3.02 -6.13
C CYS A 39 25.28 1.85 -5.53
N ARG A 40 26.46 2.17 -4.96
CA ARG A 40 27.38 1.16 -4.41
C ARG A 40 26.83 0.37 -3.21
N ASP A 41 25.97 0.99 -2.43
CA ASP A 41 25.29 0.41 -1.26
C ASP A 41 24.05 -0.43 -1.61
N THR A 42 23.73 -0.55 -2.91
CA THR A 42 22.64 -1.37 -3.41
C THR A 42 23.05 -2.83 -3.54
N ARG A 43 22.15 -3.73 -3.19
CA ARG A 43 22.31 -5.19 -3.39
C ARG A 43 21.23 -5.69 -4.36
N LEU A 44 21.66 -6.20 -5.52
CA LEU A 44 20.77 -6.87 -6.48
C LEU A 44 20.97 -8.38 -6.33
N LEU A 45 19.90 -9.10 -6.01
CA LEU A 45 19.92 -10.57 -5.92
C LEU A 45 19.64 -11.19 -7.31
N GLY A 46 19.85 -12.47 -7.51
CA GLY A 46 19.92 -13.13 -8.83
C GLY A 46 18.85 -12.73 -9.87
N GLY A 47 19.25 -12.50 -11.13
CA GLY A 47 18.35 -12.28 -12.26
C GLY A 47 17.63 -10.94 -12.31
N VAL A 48 18.06 -9.93 -11.54
CA VAL A 48 17.44 -8.59 -11.55
C VAL A 48 17.70 -7.88 -12.87
N ARG A 49 16.65 -7.22 -13.40
CA ARG A 49 16.72 -6.36 -14.58
C ARG A 49 16.47 -4.90 -14.19
N VAL A 50 17.36 -4.00 -14.60
CA VAL A 50 17.24 -2.55 -14.41
C VAL A 50 17.33 -1.87 -15.78
N ASP A 51 16.23 -1.28 -16.24
CA ASP A 51 16.09 -0.68 -17.57
C ASP A 51 16.68 0.75 -17.61
N ALA A 52 16.73 1.34 -18.79
CA ALA A 52 17.32 2.64 -19.09
C ALA A 52 16.71 3.77 -18.23
N GLY A 53 17.55 4.62 -17.67
CA GLY A 53 17.12 5.76 -16.83
C GLY A 53 16.53 5.38 -15.49
N ALA A 54 16.40 4.10 -15.16
CA ALA A 54 15.98 3.67 -13.83
C ALA A 54 17.06 3.95 -12.78
N ARG A 55 16.63 4.14 -11.53
CA ARG A 55 17.53 4.43 -10.39
C ARG A 55 17.27 3.45 -9.25
N VAL A 56 18.33 2.84 -8.73
CA VAL A 56 18.27 1.97 -7.55
C VAL A 56 19.33 2.43 -6.55
N VAL A 57 18.89 2.92 -5.39
CA VAL A 57 19.74 3.59 -4.41
C VAL A 57 19.52 2.96 -3.04
N GLY A 58 20.58 2.59 -2.33
CA GLY A 58 20.54 2.12 -0.93
C GLY A 58 19.53 1.01 -0.66
N SER A 59 19.36 0.09 -1.61
CA SER A 59 18.26 -0.86 -1.61
C SER A 59 18.73 -2.30 -1.74
N VAL A 60 17.92 -3.22 -1.18
CA VAL A 60 18.04 -4.65 -1.43
C VAL A 60 16.92 -5.07 -2.37
N VAL A 61 17.26 -5.58 -3.56
CA VAL A 61 16.29 -5.96 -4.59
C VAL A 61 16.33 -7.46 -4.83
N GLY A 62 15.22 -8.14 -4.51
CA GLY A 62 15.06 -9.58 -4.58
C GLY A 62 15.20 -10.15 -5.98
N ALA A 63 15.47 -11.43 -6.06
CA ALA A 63 15.74 -12.15 -7.30
C ALA A 63 14.60 -12.04 -8.32
N GLY A 64 14.92 -12.02 -9.61
CA GLY A 64 13.96 -11.97 -10.71
C GLY A 64 13.18 -10.65 -10.83
N SER A 65 13.54 -9.63 -10.05
CA SER A 65 12.86 -8.33 -10.08
C SER A 65 13.16 -7.53 -11.35
N VAL A 66 12.21 -6.68 -11.74
CA VAL A 66 12.32 -5.81 -12.91
C VAL A 66 12.03 -4.36 -12.52
N VAL A 67 13.02 -3.49 -12.68
CA VAL A 67 12.90 -2.04 -12.51
C VAL A 67 12.90 -1.40 -13.90
N ARG A 68 11.71 -0.97 -14.36
CA ARG A 68 11.49 -0.46 -15.73
C ARG A 68 12.06 0.94 -15.90
N ALA A 69 12.05 1.40 -17.15
CA ALA A 69 12.63 2.67 -17.56
C ALA A 69 12.14 3.87 -16.74
N GLY A 70 13.08 4.67 -16.23
CA GLY A 70 12.78 5.85 -15.40
C GLY A 70 12.19 5.58 -14.02
N ALA A 71 12.02 4.31 -13.62
CA ALA A 71 11.53 3.96 -12.29
C ALA A 71 12.60 4.19 -11.21
N VAL A 72 12.16 4.40 -9.98
CA VAL A 72 13.07 4.69 -8.83
C VAL A 72 12.77 3.74 -7.67
N VAL A 73 13.82 3.08 -7.18
CA VAL A 73 13.83 2.30 -5.93
C VAL A 73 14.86 2.94 -5.00
N ASP A 74 14.45 3.49 -3.87
CA ASP A 74 15.31 4.27 -2.99
C ASP A 74 15.10 3.89 -1.51
N GLY A 75 16.14 3.37 -0.86
CA GLY A 75 16.10 2.96 0.55
C GLY A 75 15.11 1.83 0.84
N CYS A 76 14.91 0.90 -0.11
CA CYS A 76 13.91 -0.15 -0.01
C CYS A 76 14.54 -1.54 0.24
N THR A 77 13.75 -2.41 0.89
CA THR A 77 14.01 -3.85 0.92
C THR A 77 12.85 -4.57 0.26
N VAL A 78 13.09 -5.20 -0.88
CA VAL A 78 12.03 -5.84 -1.65
C VAL A 78 12.34 -7.31 -1.91
N GLY A 79 11.31 -8.15 -1.78
CA GLY A 79 11.35 -9.58 -2.05
C GLY A 79 11.51 -9.90 -3.54
N PRO A 80 11.54 -11.20 -3.88
CA PRO A 80 11.71 -11.65 -5.26
C PRO A 80 10.51 -11.26 -6.15
N GLY A 81 10.77 -11.07 -7.45
CA GLY A 81 9.73 -10.86 -8.44
C GLY A 81 9.07 -9.48 -8.43
N LEU A 82 9.65 -8.46 -7.75
CA LEU A 82 9.15 -7.09 -7.87
C LEU A 82 9.11 -6.66 -9.34
N THR A 83 8.01 -6.07 -9.77
CA THR A 83 7.92 -5.33 -11.04
C THR A 83 7.55 -3.88 -10.78
N LEU A 84 8.52 -2.99 -10.93
CA LEU A 84 8.30 -1.56 -10.85
C LEU A 84 8.22 -1.00 -12.28
N HIS A 85 7.03 -0.59 -12.71
CA HIS A 85 6.78 -0.13 -14.09
C HIS A 85 7.38 1.25 -14.35
N ALA A 86 7.42 1.65 -15.63
CA ALA A 86 8.05 2.88 -16.08
C ALA A 86 7.53 4.12 -15.32
N GLY A 87 8.44 4.93 -14.79
CA GLY A 87 8.14 6.14 -14.03
C GLY A 87 7.57 5.92 -12.62
N ALA A 88 7.34 4.67 -12.19
CA ALA A 88 6.92 4.38 -10.83
C ALA A 88 8.06 4.63 -9.81
N ARG A 89 7.71 4.97 -8.58
CA ARG A 89 8.67 5.27 -7.52
C ARG A 89 8.32 4.55 -6.23
N MET A 90 9.31 3.91 -5.62
CA MET A 90 9.22 3.30 -4.30
C MET A 90 10.34 3.81 -3.42
N ARG A 91 10.03 4.35 -2.23
CA ARG A 91 10.99 4.94 -1.32
C ARG A 91 10.77 4.50 0.12
N ALA A 92 11.87 4.27 0.84
CA ALA A 92 11.87 3.94 2.26
C ALA A 92 10.80 2.89 2.63
N SER A 93 10.63 1.88 1.78
CA SER A 93 9.52 0.93 1.84
C SER A 93 10.01 -0.51 1.83
N THR A 94 9.21 -1.41 2.39
CA THR A 94 9.42 -2.85 2.29
C THR A 94 8.35 -3.48 1.41
N ALA A 95 8.70 -4.53 0.68
CA ALA A 95 7.76 -5.28 -0.14
C ALA A 95 8.07 -6.77 -0.09
N GLY A 96 7.05 -7.61 -0.02
CA GLY A 96 7.14 -9.04 -0.14
C GLY A 96 7.43 -9.51 -1.57
N ALA A 97 7.11 -10.76 -1.85
CA ALA A 97 7.31 -11.38 -3.15
C ALA A 97 6.24 -10.94 -4.18
N ASN A 98 6.63 -10.87 -5.46
CA ASN A 98 5.72 -10.64 -6.60
C ASN A 98 4.88 -9.36 -6.52
N VAL A 99 5.40 -8.31 -5.91
CA VAL A 99 4.75 -7.00 -5.85
C VAL A 99 4.85 -6.30 -7.20
N ARG A 100 3.78 -5.63 -7.62
CA ARG A 100 3.73 -4.82 -8.83
C ARG A 100 3.29 -3.40 -8.52
N ALA A 101 4.03 -2.40 -8.99
CA ALA A 101 3.62 -1.01 -8.96
C ALA A 101 3.67 -0.44 -10.39
N PHE A 102 2.52 0.00 -10.89
CA PHE A 102 2.37 0.45 -12.26
C PHE A 102 2.79 1.91 -12.46
N GLY A 103 2.77 2.37 -13.70
CA GLY A 103 3.37 3.64 -14.11
C GLY A 103 2.82 4.86 -13.36
N SER A 104 3.70 5.81 -13.04
CA SER A 104 3.39 7.05 -12.30
C SER A 104 2.88 6.84 -10.87
N THR A 105 2.97 5.61 -10.35
CA THR A 105 2.61 5.29 -8.95
C THR A 105 3.77 5.65 -8.01
N ARG A 106 3.43 6.13 -6.83
CA ARG A 106 4.37 6.47 -5.77
C ARG A 106 4.03 5.70 -4.51
N VAL A 107 5.05 5.03 -3.95
CA VAL A 107 4.95 4.25 -2.70
C VAL A 107 6.04 4.76 -1.77
N ASP A 108 5.65 5.48 -0.73
CA ASP A 108 6.57 6.15 0.20
C ASP A 108 6.32 5.66 1.64
N ARG A 109 7.34 5.11 2.31
CA ARG A 109 7.28 4.61 3.70
C ARG A 109 6.17 3.59 3.95
N CYS A 110 6.05 2.63 3.03
CA CYS A 110 5.02 1.60 3.08
C CYS A 110 5.59 0.21 3.37
N THR A 111 4.72 -0.66 3.88
CA THR A 111 4.96 -2.10 3.95
C THR A 111 3.94 -2.80 3.07
N LEU A 112 4.40 -3.50 2.03
CA LEU A 112 3.54 -4.24 1.12
C LEU A 112 3.78 -5.74 1.31
N GLY A 113 2.72 -6.52 1.46
CA GLY A 113 2.78 -7.98 1.51
C GLY A 113 3.08 -8.61 0.16
N ASP A 114 3.02 -9.93 0.10
CA ASP A 114 3.22 -10.68 -1.15
C ASP A 114 2.05 -10.47 -2.12
N HIS A 115 2.35 -10.51 -3.42
CA HIS A 115 1.34 -10.42 -4.48
C HIS A 115 0.48 -9.14 -4.44
N VAL A 116 0.97 -8.05 -3.83
CA VAL A 116 0.29 -6.76 -3.87
C VAL A 116 0.46 -6.13 -5.24
N SER A 117 -0.63 -5.59 -5.78
CA SER A 117 -0.65 -4.85 -7.05
C SER A 117 -1.17 -3.44 -6.83
N VAL A 118 -0.36 -2.43 -7.14
CA VAL A 118 -0.74 -1.02 -7.08
C VAL A 118 -0.75 -0.46 -8.49
N ASN A 119 -1.93 -0.14 -9.01
CA ASN A 119 -2.13 0.26 -10.38
C ASN A 119 -1.65 1.70 -10.66
N TYR A 120 -2.05 2.26 -11.81
CA TYR A 120 -1.50 3.52 -12.31
C TYR A 120 -1.88 4.73 -11.46
N ARG A 121 -0.96 5.70 -11.37
CA ARG A 121 -1.17 7.03 -10.78
C ARG A 121 -1.65 7.01 -9.32
N CYS A 122 -1.33 5.94 -8.60
CA CYS A 122 -1.62 5.84 -7.17
C CYS A 122 -0.55 6.54 -6.32
N TYR A 123 -0.98 7.02 -5.17
CA TYR A 123 -0.09 7.42 -4.08
C TYR A 123 -0.39 6.59 -2.83
N LEU A 124 0.60 5.85 -2.35
CA LEU A 124 0.58 5.20 -1.06
C LEU A 124 1.64 5.85 -0.16
N GLY A 125 1.24 6.32 1.03
CA GLY A 125 2.15 6.97 1.97
C GLY A 125 1.90 6.55 3.41
N ASP A 126 2.94 6.13 4.13
CA ASP A 126 2.83 5.66 5.52
C ASP A 126 1.74 4.59 5.71
N ALA A 127 1.67 3.63 4.79
CA ALA A 127 0.61 2.63 4.74
C ALA A 127 1.15 1.20 4.79
N THR A 128 0.34 0.30 5.36
CA THR A 128 0.54 -1.15 5.24
C THR A 128 -0.51 -1.72 4.29
N VAL A 129 -0.12 -2.60 3.37
CA VAL A 129 -1.05 -3.31 2.48
C VAL A 129 -0.76 -4.80 2.54
N GLY A 130 -1.72 -5.57 2.99
CA GLY A 130 -1.63 -7.02 3.15
C GLY A 130 -1.58 -7.78 1.82
N SER A 131 -1.07 -8.99 1.87
CA SER A 131 -0.86 -9.86 0.71
C SER A 131 -2.15 -10.10 -0.08
N TYR A 132 -2.00 -10.32 -1.40
CA TYR A 132 -3.10 -10.58 -2.35
C TYR A 132 -4.10 -9.43 -2.50
N THR A 133 -3.74 -8.22 -2.08
CA THR A 133 -4.56 -7.01 -2.23
C THR A 133 -4.17 -6.26 -3.50
N TYR A 134 -5.18 -5.77 -4.23
CA TYR A 134 -4.92 -4.84 -5.31
C TYR A 134 -5.55 -3.46 -5.06
N VAL A 135 -4.86 -2.43 -5.50
CA VAL A 135 -5.29 -1.04 -5.48
C VAL A 135 -5.40 -0.56 -6.92
N ALA A 136 -6.60 -0.26 -7.37
CA ALA A 136 -6.86 0.21 -8.73
C ALA A 136 -6.36 1.64 -8.96
N ASP A 137 -6.58 2.18 -10.15
CA ASP A 137 -6.01 3.45 -10.62
C ASP A 137 -6.43 4.67 -9.79
N ASP A 138 -5.57 5.69 -9.76
CA ASP A 138 -5.87 7.02 -9.23
C ASP A 138 -6.23 7.04 -7.72
N CYS A 139 -5.77 6.06 -6.96
CA CYS A 139 -6.02 5.99 -5.52
C CYS A 139 -5.00 6.81 -4.73
N GLN A 140 -5.46 7.45 -3.66
CA GLN A 140 -4.63 8.05 -2.62
C GLN A 140 -4.90 7.35 -1.30
N VAL A 141 -3.91 6.59 -0.80
CA VAL A 141 -3.99 5.82 0.44
C VAL A 141 -2.84 6.26 1.35
N SER A 142 -3.18 6.98 2.40
CA SER A 142 -2.19 7.50 3.34
C SER A 142 -2.61 7.17 4.78
N HIS A 143 -1.62 6.95 5.66
CA HIS A 143 -1.88 6.66 7.07
C HIS A 143 -2.95 5.58 7.26
N ALA A 144 -2.78 4.44 6.56
CA ALA A 144 -3.77 3.37 6.55
C ALA A 144 -3.13 2.00 6.68
N ASP A 145 -3.84 1.10 7.37
CA ASP A 145 -3.56 -0.33 7.38
C ASP A 145 -4.65 -1.02 6.56
N VAL A 146 -4.26 -1.65 5.46
CA VAL A 146 -5.15 -2.41 4.57
C VAL A 146 -4.82 -3.89 4.73
N GLY A 147 -5.81 -4.70 4.99
CA GLY A 147 -5.68 -6.13 5.17
C GLY A 147 -5.37 -6.90 3.88
N ARG A 148 -5.46 -8.20 3.98
CA ARG A 148 -5.20 -9.17 2.90
C ARG A 148 -6.43 -9.36 2.02
N TYR A 149 -6.22 -9.77 0.78
CA TYR A 149 -7.27 -10.13 -0.19
C TYR A 149 -8.28 -9.01 -0.49
N CYS A 150 -7.90 -7.74 -0.26
CA CYS A 150 -8.78 -6.61 -0.53
C CYS A 150 -8.83 -6.27 -2.01
N SER A 151 -10.02 -5.85 -2.45
CA SER A 151 -10.30 -5.36 -3.80
C SER A 151 -10.63 -3.88 -3.73
N ILE A 152 -9.65 -3.03 -4.06
CA ILE A 152 -9.78 -1.56 -3.97
C ILE A 152 -10.07 -0.99 -5.34
N GLY A 153 -11.26 -0.44 -5.53
CA GLY A 153 -11.70 0.25 -6.75
C GLY A 153 -10.97 1.57 -6.99
N PRO A 154 -11.05 2.12 -8.21
CA PRO A 154 -10.32 3.32 -8.59
C PRO A 154 -10.82 4.57 -7.85
N GLN A 155 -9.91 5.55 -7.70
CA GLN A 155 -10.18 6.84 -7.07
C GLN A 155 -10.62 6.73 -5.59
N LEU A 156 -10.07 5.77 -4.84
CA LEU A 156 -10.20 5.74 -3.38
C LEU A 156 -9.38 6.86 -2.76
N LEU A 157 -9.97 7.59 -1.81
CA LEU A 157 -9.30 8.61 -1.01
C LEU A 157 -9.35 8.25 0.48
N VAL A 158 -8.17 8.09 1.10
CA VAL A 158 -8.00 7.70 2.51
C VAL A 158 -6.86 8.48 3.12
N GLY A 159 -7.02 8.92 4.40
CA GLY A 159 -5.94 9.55 5.16
C GLY A 159 -5.58 10.94 4.66
N LEU A 160 -6.58 11.74 4.30
CA LEU A 160 -6.38 13.11 3.80
C LEU A 160 -6.12 14.12 4.92
N GLY A 161 -6.37 13.74 6.17
CA GLY A 161 -6.22 14.59 7.32
C GLY A 161 -7.52 15.23 7.80
N ARG A 162 -7.44 15.87 8.97
CA ARG A 162 -8.55 16.52 9.66
C ARG A 162 -8.14 17.92 10.05
N HIS A 163 -9.13 18.79 10.24
CA HIS A 163 -8.99 20.11 10.81
C HIS A 163 -9.89 20.23 12.06
N PRO A 164 -9.53 21.06 13.05
CA PRO A 164 -10.41 21.34 14.19
C PRO A 164 -11.67 22.04 13.68
N THR A 165 -12.83 21.57 14.13
CA THR A 165 -14.13 22.09 13.70
C THR A 165 -14.78 22.99 14.75
N ASP A 166 -14.23 23.00 15.96
CA ASP A 166 -14.69 23.71 17.16
C ASP A 166 -13.73 24.82 17.63
N TRP A 167 -12.69 25.10 16.82
CA TRP A 167 -11.76 26.20 17.06
C TRP A 167 -12.15 27.45 16.27
N ILE A 168 -11.65 28.61 16.69
CA ILE A 168 -11.89 29.87 15.98
C ILE A 168 -11.36 29.82 14.53
N SER A 169 -10.25 29.13 14.31
CA SER A 169 -9.70 28.93 12.98
C SER A 169 -9.46 27.45 12.69
N THR A 170 -9.80 27.02 11.49
CA THR A 170 -9.48 25.69 10.95
C THR A 170 -8.12 25.65 10.26
N SER A 171 -7.38 26.77 10.19
CA SER A 171 -6.13 26.86 9.45
C SER A 171 -4.98 26.17 10.20
N PRO A 172 -4.22 25.29 9.53
CA PRO A 172 -3.10 24.61 10.14
C PRO A 172 -1.96 25.54 10.56
N VAL A 173 -1.91 26.77 10.07
CA VAL A 173 -0.91 27.75 10.48
C VAL A 173 -0.93 28.04 11.99
N PHE A 174 -2.07 27.80 12.66
CA PHE A 174 -2.26 28.01 14.10
C PHE A 174 -2.08 26.75 14.96
N PHE A 175 -1.96 25.57 14.36
CA PHE A 175 -1.90 24.33 15.14
C PHE A 175 -0.85 23.32 14.65
N SER A 176 -0.21 23.57 13.50
CA SER A 176 0.74 22.62 12.90
C SER A 176 2.07 23.30 12.58
N PRO A 177 3.20 22.79 13.08
CA PRO A 177 4.52 23.32 12.74
C PRO A 177 4.97 22.90 11.34
N ALA A 178 4.17 22.11 10.60
CA ALA A 178 4.52 21.58 9.27
C ALA A 178 4.56 22.66 8.17
N ALA A 179 4.15 23.89 8.48
CA ALA A 179 4.21 25.04 7.59
C ALA A 179 3.63 24.79 6.19
N GLN A 180 2.44 24.22 6.08
CA GLN A 180 1.78 23.83 4.83
C GLN A 180 1.64 24.98 3.82
N CYS A 181 1.55 26.22 4.29
CA CYS A 181 1.53 27.44 3.46
C CYS A 181 2.88 28.20 3.45
N GLY A 182 3.99 27.55 3.81
CA GLY A 182 5.33 28.16 3.85
C GLY A 182 5.67 28.86 5.18
N THR A 183 4.72 28.95 6.12
CA THR A 183 4.92 29.50 7.46
C THR A 183 4.01 28.84 8.47
N SER A 184 4.31 29.01 9.77
CA SER A 184 3.45 28.57 10.87
C SER A 184 3.62 29.54 12.06
N PHE A 185 2.53 29.73 12.80
CA PHE A 185 2.54 30.41 14.12
C PHE A 185 2.49 29.40 15.26
N ALA A 186 2.40 28.10 14.96
CA ALA A 186 2.44 27.05 15.94
C ALA A 186 3.89 26.62 16.21
N ASP A 187 4.25 26.52 17.48
CA ASP A 187 5.55 26.06 17.99
C ASP A 187 5.63 24.53 18.02
N GLN A 188 4.48 23.88 18.17
CA GLN A 188 4.31 22.43 18.18
C GLN A 188 2.97 22.03 17.56
N SER A 189 2.72 20.72 17.42
CA SER A 189 1.42 20.25 16.97
C SER A 189 0.41 20.33 18.12
N HIS A 190 -0.62 21.15 17.95
CA HIS A 190 -1.70 21.33 18.93
C HIS A 190 -2.97 20.54 18.58
N PHE A 191 -3.00 19.92 17.39
CA PHE A 191 -4.13 19.16 16.91
C PHE A 191 -3.67 17.87 16.21
N GLN A 192 -4.37 16.76 16.47
CA GLN A 192 -4.11 15.51 15.78
C GLN A 192 -4.67 15.57 14.35
N GLU A 193 -3.86 16.06 13.44
CA GLU A 193 -4.23 16.23 12.03
C GLU A 193 -4.57 14.91 11.31
N ARG A 194 -4.00 13.79 11.76
CA ARG A 194 -4.16 12.50 11.10
C ARG A 194 -4.52 11.43 12.11
N ALA A 195 -5.48 10.60 11.75
CA ALA A 195 -5.82 9.39 12.47
C ALA A 195 -5.79 8.21 11.50
N ARG A 196 -5.14 7.13 11.90
CA ARG A 196 -4.94 5.97 11.06
C ARG A 196 -6.28 5.33 10.70
N VAL A 197 -6.45 4.98 9.44
CA VAL A 197 -7.61 4.24 8.94
C VAL A 197 -7.24 2.76 8.92
N THR A 198 -8.16 1.90 9.39
CA THR A 198 -8.00 0.46 9.33
C THR A 198 -8.99 -0.13 8.34
N ILE A 199 -8.53 -0.89 7.37
CA ILE A 199 -9.33 -1.65 6.42
C ILE A 199 -9.00 -3.12 6.65
N GLY A 200 -9.98 -3.91 7.08
CA GLY A 200 -9.83 -5.33 7.37
C GLY A 200 -9.49 -6.17 6.14
N ASN A 201 -9.62 -7.47 6.27
CA ASN A 201 -9.32 -8.43 5.22
C ASN A 201 -10.56 -8.70 4.34
N ASP A 202 -10.37 -9.14 3.10
CA ASP A 202 -11.46 -9.46 2.15
C ASP A 202 -12.45 -8.30 1.96
N VAL A 203 -11.98 -7.06 2.08
CA VAL A 203 -12.83 -5.88 1.89
C VAL A 203 -12.91 -5.52 0.41
N TRP A 204 -14.13 -5.29 -0.08
CA TRP A 204 -14.34 -4.73 -1.41
C TRP A 204 -14.78 -3.26 -1.31
N ILE A 205 -13.98 -2.36 -1.87
CA ILE A 205 -14.27 -0.94 -1.96
C ILE A 205 -14.55 -0.60 -3.41
N GLY A 206 -15.73 -0.04 -3.68
CA GLY A 206 -16.13 0.44 -4.99
C GLY A 206 -15.33 1.68 -5.44
N ALA A 207 -15.59 2.14 -6.66
CA ALA A 207 -14.94 3.33 -7.20
C ALA A 207 -15.36 4.63 -6.51
N ARG A 208 -14.45 5.63 -6.45
CA ARG A 208 -14.74 6.99 -5.95
C ARG A 208 -15.23 7.02 -4.50
N VAL A 209 -14.66 6.20 -3.65
CA VAL A 209 -14.98 6.18 -2.22
C VAL A 209 -14.07 7.14 -1.47
N TYR A 210 -14.62 7.85 -0.50
CA TYR A 210 -13.88 8.59 0.51
C TYR A 210 -14.06 7.93 1.87
N ILE A 211 -12.94 7.68 2.59
CA ILE A 211 -12.96 7.17 3.97
C ILE A 211 -12.31 8.21 4.88
N ARG A 212 -13.06 8.68 5.87
CA ARG A 212 -12.59 9.66 6.85
C ARG A 212 -11.50 9.07 7.74
N ASP A 213 -10.54 9.89 8.11
CA ASP A 213 -9.48 9.56 9.06
C ASP A 213 -10.05 8.98 10.36
N GLY A 214 -9.42 7.91 10.86
CA GLY A 214 -9.77 7.21 12.10
C GLY A 214 -10.88 6.18 11.96
N VAL A 215 -11.43 5.97 10.76
CA VAL A 215 -12.48 4.97 10.51
C VAL A 215 -11.88 3.57 10.40
N THR A 216 -12.61 2.59 10.94
CA THR A 216 -12.35 1.16 10.77
C THR A 216 -13.39 0.52 9.85
N ILE A 217 -12.92 -0.17 8.81
CA ILE A 217 -13.73 -1.02 7.94
C ILE A 217 -13.49 -2.47 8.35
N GLY A 218 -14.52 -3.18 8.82
CA GLY A 218 -14.42 -4.57 9.28
C GLY A 218 -14.15 -5.57 8.16
N ASP A 219 -13.63 -6.73 8.53
CA ASP A 219 -13.32 -7.83 7.60
C ASP A 219 -14.54 -8.20 6.75
N GLY A 220 -14.33 -8.50 5.50
CA GLY A 220 -15.36 -8.91 4.57
C GLY A 220 -16.40 -7.84 4.21
N ALA A 221 -16.23 -6.59 4.62
CA ALA A 221 -17.17 -5.52 4.32
C ALA A 221 -17.15 -5.14 2.83
N ILE A 222 -18.26 -4.57 2.37
CA ILE A 222 -18.39 -4.00 1.02
C ILE A 222 -18.77 -2.53 1.15
N VAL A 223 -17.99 -1.66 0.50
CA VAL A 223 -18.28 -0.23 0.41
C VAL A 223 -18.70 0.09 -1.02
N GLY A 224 -19.95 0.49 -1.20
CA GLY A 224 -20.52 0.85 -2.50
C GLY A 224 -19.81 2.04 -3.15
N ALA A 225 -19.78 2.06 -4.49
CA ALA A 225 -19.16 3.14 -5.24
C ALA A 225 -19.75 4.52 -4.90
N GLY A 226 -18.90 5.56 -4.85
CA GLY A 226 -19.30 6.92 -4.50
C GLY A 226 -19.64 7.14 -3.03
N ALA A 227 -19.41 6.18 -2.15
CA ALA A 227 -19.73 6.32 -0.73
C ALA A 227 -18.77 7.27 -0.01
N VAL A 228 -19.29 8.02 0.96
CA VAL A 228 -18.52 8.84 1.92
C VAL A 228 -18.63 8.20 3.29
N VAL A 229 -17.59 7.44 3.68
CA VAL A 229 -17.58 6.67 4.93
C VAL A 229 -17.06 7.54 6.06
N THR A 230 -17.93 7.91 6.98
CA THR A 230 -17.64 8.81 8.10
C THR A 230 -17.65 8.13 9.48
N ARG A 231 -18.05 6.86 9.54
CA ARG A 231 -18.14 6.05 10.75
C ARG A 231 -17.64 4.63 10.46
N ASP A 232 -17.30 3.89 11.51
CA ASP A 232 -16.87 2.51 11.41
C ASP A 232 -17.92 1.65 10.70
N VAL A 233 -17.43 0.68 9.94
CA VAL A 233 -18.23 -0.26 9.17
C VAL A 233 -18.09 -1.65 9.80
N PRO A 234 -19.19 -2.27 10.26
CA PRO A 234 -19.12 -3.60 10.83
C PRO A 234 -18.58 -4.67 9.86
N PRO A 235 -17.98 -5.74 10.37
CA PRO A 235 -17.57 -6.87 9.52
C PRO A 235 -18.73 -7.39 8.68
N TYR A 236 -18.43 -7.77 7.44
CA TYR A 236 -19.39 -8.29 6.46
C TYR A 236 -20.61 -7.38 6.19
N ALA A 237 -20.57 -6.11 6.60
CA ALA A 237 -21.60 -5.15 6.25
C ALA A 237 -21.42 -4.62 4.83
N ILE A 238 -22.54 -4.35 4.16
CA ILE A 238 -22.61 -3.60 2.91
C ILE A 238 -23.05 -2.19 3.24
N VAL A 239 -22.20 -1.20 2.95
CA VAL A 239 -22.49 0.22 3.16
C VAL A 239 -22.48 0.97 1.85
N ALA A 240 -23.31 2.00 1.74
CA ALA A 240 -23.38 2.87 0.56
C ALA A 240 -24.00 4.23 0.91
N GLY A 241 -23.73 5.23 0.08
CA GLY A 241 -24.35 6.56 0.14
C GLY A 241 -23.45 7.63 0.75
N VAL A 242 -24.00 8.86 0.88
CA VAL A 242 -23.36 10.07 1.40
C VAL A 242 -24.28 10.71 2.44
N PRO A 243 -23.96 10.61 3.74
CA PRO A 243 -22.97 9.71 4.32
C PRO A 243 -23.31 8.22 4.14
N ALA A 244 -22.28 7.37 4.16
CA ALA A 244 -22.49 5.92 4.01
C ALA A 244 -23.23 5.35 5.22
N THR A 245 -24.22 4.51 4.94
CA THR A 245 -25.03 3.80 5.94
C THR A 245 -25.06 2.31 5.63
N VAL A 246 -25.21 1.49 6.66
CA VAL A 246 -25.37 0.03 6.50
C VAL A 246 -26.68 -0.24 5.75
N ARG A 247 -26.57 -0.96 4.65
CA ARG A 247 -27.74 -1.42 3.85
C ARG A 247 -28.21 -2.78 4.32
N ARG A 248 -27.27 -3.70 4.52
CA ARG A 248 -27.49 -5.05 5.05
C ARG A 248 -26.14 -5.69 5.41
N LEU A 249 -26.18 -6.83 6.05
CA LEU A 249 -25.03 -7.74 6.11
C LEU A 249 -24.97 -8.62 4.85
N ARG A 250 -23.80 -9.15 4.52
CA ARG A 250 -23.59 -10.15 3.43
C ARG A 250 -24.25 -11.46 3.78
N PHE A 251 -24.16 -11.84 5.05
CA PHE A 251 -24.64 -13.11 5.62
C PHE A 251 -25.41 -12.86 6.92
N PRO A 252 -26.20 -13.82 7.42
CA PRO A 252 -26.81 -13.76 8.76
C PRO A 252 -25.75 -13.56 9.85
N PRO A 253 -26.08 -12.88 10.98
CA PRO A 253 -25.11 -12.61 12.05
C PRO A 253 -24.37 -13.85 12.57
N ALA A 254 -25.04 -14.97 12.76
CA ALA A 254 -24.42 -16.23 13.20
C ALA A 254 -23.37 -16.75 12.20
N ASP A 255 -23.60 -16.58 10.91
CA ASP A 255 -22.64 -16.95 9.86
C ASP A 255 -21.45 -16.00 9.81
N VAL A 256 -21.68 -14.71 10.06
CA VAL A 256 -20.60 -13.71 10.19
C VAL A 256 -19.66 -14.10 11.33
N GLU A 257 -20.18 -14.48 12.50
CA GLU A 257 -19.37 -14.93 13.65
C GLU A 257 -18.54 -16.18 13.29
N ARG A 258 -19.11 -17.14 12.59
CA ARG A 258 -18.42 -18.35 12.13
C ARG A 258 -17.28 -18.02 11.15
N LEU A 259 -17.52 -17.14 10.17
CA LEU A 259 -16.51 -16.70 9.21
C LEU A 259 -15.36 -15.94 9.88
N LEU A 260 -15.66 -15.07 10.85
CA LEU A 260 -14.68 -14.35 11.64
C LEU A 260 -13.83 -15.30 12.51
N ALA A 261 -14.42 -16.40 12.99
CA ALA A 261 -13.69 -17.43 13.74
C ALA A 261 -12.70 -18.22 12.87
N VAL A 262 -13.08 -18.50 11.61
CA VAL A 262 -12.22 -19.22 10.65
C VAL A 262 -10.98 -18.44 10.26
N ARG A 263 -11.07 -17.11 10.12
CA ARG A 263 -9.99 -16.22 9.70
C ARG A 263 -9.20 -16.77 8.50
N TRP A 264 -9.89 -17.20 7.44
CA TRP A 264 -9.28 -17.88 6.30
C TRP A 264 -8.18 -17.05 5.60
N TRP A 265 -8.21 -15.76 5.73
CA TRP A 265 -7.17 -14.86 5.20
C TRP A 265 -5.80 -15.01 5.91
N ASP A 266 -5.75 -15.68 7.07
CA ASP A 266 -4.53 -16.02 7.78
C ASP A 266 -3.97 -17.40 7.39
N TRP A 267 -4.68 -18.16 6.59
CA TRP A 267 -4.22 -19.45 6.09
C TRP A 267 -2.98 -19.25 5.20
N ASP A 268 -2.12 -20.25 5.17
CA ASP A 268 -1.04 -20.28 4.21
C ASP A 268 -1.59 -20.43 2.77
N PRO A 269 -0.79 -19.98 1.76
CA PRO A 269 -1.25 -19.96 0.37
C PRO A 269 -1.60 -21.35 -0.19
N GLU A 270 -0.97 -22.42 0.31
CA GLU A 270 -1.23 -23.77 -0.15
C GLU A 270 -2.62 -24.26 0.33
N ARG A 271 -2.96 -24.01 1.60
CA ARG A 271 -4.28 -24.27 2.14
C ARG A 271 -5.37 -23.49 1.40
N VAL A 272 -5.15 -22.20 1.13
CA VAL A 272 -6.10 -21.40 0.32
C VAL A 272 -6.28 -22.02 -1.07
N ARG A 273 -5.21 -22.49 -1.70
CA ARG A 273 -5.28 -23.14 -3.03
C ARG A 273 -6.06 -24.44 -2.99
N GLN A 274 -5.85 -25.27 -1.98
CA GLN A 274 -6.56 -26.55 -1.79
C GLN A 274 -8.08 -26.35 -1.65
N HIS A 275 -8.48 -25.25 -0.96
CA HIS A 275 -9.88 -24.91 -0.72
C HIS A 275 -10.43 -23.86 -1.69
N ALA A 276 -9.76 -23.55 -2.80
CA ALA A 276 -10.18 -22.50 -3.72
C ALA A 276 -11.60 -22.67 -4.28
N ALA A 277 -12.10 -23.90 -4.38
CA ALA A 277 -13.46 -24.20 -4.81
C ALA A 277 -14.50 -23.80 -3.74
N ALA A 278 -14.16 -23.92 -2.45
CA ALA A 278 -15.04 -23.58 -1.34
C ALA A 278 -15.38 -22.08 -1.30
N PHE A 279 -14.45 -21.20 -1.69
CA PHE A 279 -14.69 -19.75 -1.74
C PHE A 279 -15.73 -19.32 -2.77
N ARG A 280 -16.15 -20.21 -3.66
CA ARG A 280 -17.21 -19.97 -4.67
C ARG A 280 -18.56 -20.53 -4.27
N GLN A 281 -18.67 -21.09 -3.06
CA GLN A 281 -19.94 -21.63 -2.56
C GLN A 281 -20.89 -20.50 -2.15
N PRO A 282 -22.21 -20.68 -2.37
CA PRO A 282 -23.19 -19.64 -2.06
C PRO A 282 -23.54 -19.56 -0.58
N THR A 283 -23.18 -20.56 0.22
CA THR A 283 -23.52 -20.66 1.65
C THR A 283 -22.29 -20.86 2.52
N VAL A 284 -22.35 -20.34 3.73
CA VAL A 284 -21.27 -20.51 4.73
C VAL A 284 -21.15 -21.97 5.16
N ASP A 285 -22.25 -22.69 5.25
CA ASP A 285 -22.24 -24.13 5.59
C ASP A 285 -21.47 -24.95 4.55
N ALA A 286 -21.69 -24.71 3.26
CA ALA A 286 -20.97 -25.42 2.21
C ALA A 286 -19.46 -25.07 2.22
N PHE A 287 -19.09 -23.80 2.49
CA PHE A 287 -17.71 -23.39 2.68
C PHE A 287 -17.06 -24.10 3.88
N LEU A 288 -17.72 -24.10 5.04
CA LEU A 288 -17.20 -24.72 6.26
C LEU A 288 -17.10 -26.24 6.16
N ALA A 289 -18.07 -26.91 5.50
CA ALA A 289 -18.02 -28.34 5.29
C ALA A 289 -16.77 -28.76 4.50
N ASP A 290 -16.42 -28.02 3.43
CA ASP A 290 -15.20 -28.30 2.65
C ASP A 290 -13.93 -28.06 3.46
N THR A 291 -13.91 -26.99 4.27
CA THR A 291 -12.69 -26.57 5.00
C THR A 291 -12.42 -27.40 6.26
N VAL A 292 -13.45 -28.05 6.85
CA VAL A 292 -13.32 -28.98 7.98
C VAL A 292 -13.00 -30.41 7.50
N ALA A 293 -13.56 -30.82 6.36
CA ALA A 293 -13.33 -32.16 5.81
C ALA A 293 -11.88 -32.39 5.32
N ARG A 294 -11.10 -31.31 5.13
CA ARG A 294 -9.71 -31.36 4.65
C ARG A 294 -8.86 -30.41 5.50
N PRO A 295 -8.43 -30.83 6.70
CA PRO A 295 -7.66 -29.97 7.62
C PRO A 295 -6.27 -29.59 7.08
#